data_56598e6f3d83f1420d217a8c7c463c9a
#
_entry.id   56598e6f3d83f1420d217a8c7c463c9a
#
_cell.length_a   1.000
_cell.length_b   1.000
_cell.length_c   1.000
_cell.angle_alpha   90.00
_cell.angle_beta   90.00
_cell.angle_gamma   90.00
#
_symmetry.space_group_name_H-M   'P 1'
#
loop_
_entity.id
_entity.type
_entity.pdbx_description
1 polymer ?
#
loop_
_entity_poly.entity_id
_entity_poly.type
_entity_poly.pdbx_seq_one_letter_code
_entity_poly.pdbx_strand_id
1 'polypeptide(L)'
;MNLHFKKKRYNWGDTFYIMDENDQRRYWVKSSVLLWNRKWEICDLDKNVLVVIKNEPKSLLKKKYYIFINEQKVVAITKELSPIPKYTFEGLDWQMHGVMLQEYEMLKNGQEVLSFHVEATNWGIRPVLKVASPANELLALAVVITISYVMNAEEGEKATNHY
;
A
#
# COMPACT_ATOMS: atom_id res chain seq x y z
N MET A 1 16.82 1.23 -4.69
CA MET A 1 16.50 1.62 -3.30
C MET A 1 15.49 0.63 -2.76
N ASN A 2 15.79 0.04 -1.62
CA ASN A 2 14.93 -0.92 -0.94
C ASN A 2 14.35 -0.30 0.32
N LEU A 3 13.04 -0.42 0.46
CA LEU A 3 12.32 -0.06 1.68
C LEU A 3 11.71 -1.33 2.26
N HIS A 4 11.70 -1.46 3.57
CA HIS A 4 11.03 -2.57 4.22
C HIS A 4 10.08 -2.10 5.31
N PHE A 5 9.09 -2.93 5.59
CA PHE A 5 7.96 -2.60 6.43
C PHE A 5 8.15 -3.23 7.80
N LYS A 6 8.20 -2.41 8.83
CA LYS A 6 8.34 -2.86 10.21
C LYS A 6 7.02 -2.65 10.95
N LYS A 7 6.30 -3.74 11.16
CA LYS A 7 5.09 -3.77 11.96
C LYS A 7 5.38 -4.15 13.41
N LYS A 8 4.70 -3.46 14.32
CA LYS A 8 4.43 -4.05 15.64
C LYS A 8 3.24 -5.00 15.47
N ARG A 9 3.44 -6.28 15.81
CA ARG A 9 2.46 -7.38 15.86
C ARG A 9 1.04 -7.09 15.31
N TYR A 10 0.69 -7.80 14.25
CA TYR A 10 -0.62 -8.28 13.80
C TYR A 10 -1.89 -7.41 13.86
N ASN A 11 -1.84 -6.08 14.00
CA ASN A 11 -3.01 -5.22 13.85
C ASN A 11 -2.89 -4.35 12.61
N TRP A 12 -3.75 -4.61 11.64
CA TRP A 12 -3.80 -3.87 10.38
C TRP A 12 -4.31 -2.41 10.55
N GLY A 13 -4.80 -2.07 11.74
CA GLY A 13 -5.25 -0.73 12.10
C GLY A 13 -4.18 0.13 12.77
N ASP A 14 -2.98 -0.38 12.99
CA ASP A 14 -1.96 0.29 13.78
C ASP A 14 -0.91 1.00 12.93
N THR A 15 -0.30 2.00 13.54
CA THR A 15 0.88 2.68 13.02
C THR A 15 2.03 1.71 12.80
N PHE A 16 2.69 1.79 11.65
CA PHE A 16 3.91 1.05 11.37
C PHE A 16 4.96 1.95 10.72
N TYR A 17 6.21 1.49 10.72
CA TYR A 17 7.33 2.22 10.17
C TYR A 17 7.80 1.63 8.85
N ILE A 18 8.26 2.53 7.98
CA ILE A 18 8.99 2.20 6.77
C ILE A 18 10.46 2.47 7.06
N MET A 19 11.28 1.45 6.83
CA MET A 19 12.72 1.47 7.07
C MET A 19 13.46 1.53 5.74
N ASP A 20 14.61 2.16 5.73
CA ASP A 20 15.55 2.13 4.61
C ASP A 20 16.46 0.88 4.62
N GLU A 21 17.39 0.82 3.68
CA GLU A 21 18.35 -0.28 3.54
C GLU A 21 19.29 -0.44 4.75
N ASN A 22 19.46 0.60 5.56
CA ASN A 22 20.31 0.63 6.74
C ASN A 22 19.53 0.42 8.04
N ASP A 23 18.30 -0.10 7.96
CA ASP A 23 17.39 -0.25 9.09
C ASP A 23 17.10 1.06 9.84
N GLN A 24 17.18 2.19 9.15
CA GLN A 24 16.81 3.48 9.70
C GLN A 24 15.37 3.82 9.32
N ARG A 25 14.64 4.41 10.28
CA ARG A 25 13.28 4.87 10.02
C ARG A 25 13.28 5.97 8.96
N ARG A 26 12.42 5.83 7.97
CA ARG A 26 12.27 6.82 6.90
C ARG A 26 10.90 7.48 6.90
N TYR A 27 9.87 6.68 7.06
CA TYR A 27 8.49 7.14 7.17
C TYR A 27 7.76 6.39 8.27
N TRP A 28 6.65 6.95 8.69
CA TRP A 28 5.68 6.21 9.45
C TRP A 28 4.31 6.31 8.81
N VAL A 29 3.54 5.25 8.94
CA VAL A 29 2.21 5.12 8.37
C VAL A 29 1.23 4.97 9.51
N LYS A 30 0.24 5.82 9.55
CA LYS A 30 -0.85 5.72 10.53
C LYS A 30 -2.18 5.58 9.83
N SER A 31 -3.05 4.75 10.42
CA SER A 31 -4.41 4.61 9.98
C SER A 31 -5.36 5.25 10.98
N SER A 32 -6.44 5.80 10.48
CA SER A 32 -7.57 6.25 11.29
C SER A 32 -8.86 5.71 10.69
N VAL A 33 -9.74 5.23 11.57
CA VAL A 33 -11.06 4.77 11.21
C VAL A 33 -12.06 5.70 11.87
N LEU A 34 -12.79 6.47 11.06
CA LEU A 34 -13.88 7.32 11.48
C LEU A 34 -15.15 6.80 10.82
N LEU A 35 -15.96 6.02 11.58
CA LEU A 35 -17.19 5.42 11.09
C LEU A 35 -16.95 4.57 9.82
N TRP A 36 -17.43 5.01 8.68
CA TRP A 36 -17.32 4.33 7.38
C TRP A 36 -16.12 4.80 6.55
N ASN A 37 -15.38 5.82 7.03
CA ASN A 37 -14.25 6.41 6.34
C ASN A 37 -12.94 5.89 6.93
N ARG A 38 -12.18 5.17 6.13
CA ARG A 38 -10.82 4.77 6.45
C ARG A 38 -9.83 5.70 5.77
N LYS A 39 -8.86 6.14 6.53
CA LYS A 39 -7.81 7.04 6.08
C LYS A 39 -6.46 6.50 6.53
N TRP A 40 -5.53 6.46 5.60
CA TRP A 40 -4.14 6.12 5.85
C TRP A 40 -3.27 7.32 5.51
N GLU A 41 -2.32 7.61 6.35
CA GLU A 41 -1.40 8.72 6.16
C GLU A 41 0.03 8.22 6.19
N ILE A 42 0.83 8.60 5.17
CA ILE A 42 2.28 8.39 5.16
C ILE A 42 2.90 9.73 5.58
N CYS A 43 3.64 9.70 6.66
CA CYS A 43 4.26 10.88 7.27
C CYS A 43 5.78 10.76 7.25
N ASP A 44 6.46 11.91 7.16
CA ASP A 44 7.88 11.98 7.46
C ASP A 44 8.14 11.83 8.97
N LEU A 45 9.41 11.87 9.38
CA LEU A 45 9.78 11.71 10.79
C LEU A 45 9.41 12.92 11.66
N ASP A 46 9.15 14.06 11.04
CA ASP A 46 8.67 15.28 11.72
C ASP A 46 7.14 15.33 11.80
N LYS A 47 6.47 14.25 11.43
CA LYS A 47 5.01 14.08 11.42
C LYS A 47 4.26 14.92 10.38
N ASN A 48 4.95 15.44 9.38
CA ASN A 48 4.29 16.07 8.26
C ASN A 48 3.64 14.99 7.37
N VAL A 49 2.38 15.18 7.02
CA VAL A 49 1.65 14.27 6.15
C VAL A 49 2.06 14.51 4.70
N LEU A 50 2.65 13.49 4.08
CA LEU A 50 3.12 13.53 2.69
C LEU A 50 2.11 12.91 1.73
N VAL A 51 1.45 11.83 2.16
CA VAL A 51 0.50 11.07 1.35
C VAL A 51 -0.72 10.75 2.19
N VAL A 52 -1.90 10.83 1.57
CA VAL A 52 -3.17 10.40 2.16
C VAL A 52 -3.82 9.37 1.24
N ILE A 53 -4.26 8.25 1.81
CA ILE A 53 -5.03 7.21 1.12
C ILE A 53 -6.43 7.21 1.75
N LYS A 54 -7.46 7.40 0.93
CA LYS A 54 -8.86 7.43 1.38
C LYS A 54 -9.71 6.46 0.56
N ASN A 55 -10.65 5.80 1.21
CA ASN A 55 -11.66 5.00 0.51
C ASN A 55 -12.78 5.87 -0.07
N GLU A 56 -13.46 5.34 -1.08
CA GLU A 56 -14.73 5.88 -1.56
C GLU A 56 -15.88 5.14 -0.85
N PRO A 57 -16.67 5.82 0.01
CA PRO A 57 -17.66 5.16 0.85
C PRO A 57 -18.89 4.64 0.11
N LYS A 58 -19.09 5.00 -1.17
CA LYS A 58 -20.34 4.78 -1.91
C LYS A 58 -20.41 3.50 -2.74
N SER A 59 -19.36 2.72 -2.85
CA SER A 59 -19.37 1.53 -3.70
C SER A 59 -19.47 0.25 -2.89
N LEU A 60 -20.63 -0.43 -3.01
CA LEU A 60 -20.84 -1.75 -2.41
C LEU A 60 -20.21 -2.89 -3.24
N LEU A 61 -19.96 -2.67 -4.53
CA LEU A 61 -19.52 -3.70 -5.48
C LEU A 61 -18.06 -3.61 -5.88
N LYS A 62 -17.44 -2.47 -5.68
CA LYS A 62 -16.03 -2.23 -6.01
C LYS A 62 -15.36 -1.51 -4.87
N LYS A 63 -14.19 -1.97 -4.48
CA LYS A 63 -13.35 -1.25 -3.53
C LYS A 63 -12.54 -0.23 -4.29
N LYS A 64 -12.68 1.05 -3.95
CA LYS A 64 -11.97 2.15 -4.57
C LYS A 64 -11.28 3.01 -3.53
N TYR A 65 -10.01 3.26 -3.77
CA TYR A 65 -9.18 4.12 -2.93
C TYR A 65 -8.53 5.21 -3.76
N TYR A 66 -8.47 6.41 -3.19
CA TYR A 66 -7.79 7.55 -3.76
C TYR A 66 -6.48 7.82 -3.04
N ILE A 67 -5.44 8.11 -3.80
CA ILE A 67 -4.13 8.53 -3.29
C ILE A 67 -3.96 10.02 -3.56
N PHE A 68 -3.67 10.76 -2.50
CA PHE A 68 -3.35 12.19 -2.53
C PHE A 68 -1.88 12.37 -2.13
N ILE A 69 -1.13 13.10 -2.95
CA ILE A 69 0.24 13.52 -2.63
C ILE A 69 0.24 15.04 -2.61
N ASN A 70 0.75 15.64 -1.52
CA ASN A 70 0.69 17.09 -1.30
C ASN A 70 -0.72 17.65 -1.55
N GLU A 71 -1.73 17.00 -0.97
CA GLU A 71 -3.14 17.37 -1.05
C GLU A 71 -3.78 17.28 -2.45
N GLN A 72 -3.05 16.83 -3.46
CA GLN A 72 -3.56 16.62 -4.81
C GLN A 72 -3.85 15.13 -5.06
N LYS A 73 -5.05 14.86 -5.56
CA LYS A 73 -5.43 13.50 -5.99
C LYS A 73 -4.60 13.11 -7.22
N VAL A 74 -3.77 12.08 -7.09
CA VAL A 74 -2.87 11.63 -8.15
C VAL A 74 -3.28 10.30 -8.76
N VAL A 75 -3.84 9.39 -7.96
CA VAL A 75 -4.21 8.04 -8.40
C VAL A 75 -5.52 7.62 -7.77
N ALA A 76 -6.34 6.88 -8.51
CA ALA A 76 -7.43 6.08 -7.99
C ALA A 76 -7.17 4.59 -8.29
N ILE A 77 -7.24 3.75 -7.27
CA ILE A 77 -7.08 2.31 -7.39
C ILE A 77 -8.42 1.64 -7.12
N THR A 78 -8.90 0.87 -8.08
CA THR A 78 -10.13 0.09 -7.97
C THR A 78 -9.80 -1.39 -7.98
N LYS A 79 -10.33 -2.13 -7.01
CA LYS A 79 -10.31 -3.60 -6.99
C LYS A 79 -11.68 -4.11 -7.40
N GLU A 80 -11.74 -4.88 -8.47
CA GLU A 80 -12.97 -5.55 -8.89
C GLU A 80 -13.20 -6.81 -8.04
N LEU A 81 -14.47 -7.04 -7.68
CA LEU A 81 -14.91 -8.27 -7.04
C LEU A 81 -14.95 -9.38 -8.09
N SER A 82 -13.88 -10.14 -8.17
CA SER A 82 -13.72 -11.26 -9.10
C SER A 82 -12.96 -12.38 -8.37
N PRO A 83 -13.12 -13.65 -8.78
CA PRO A 83 -12.34 -14.76 -8.21
C PRO A 83 -10.82 -14.54 -8.33
N ILE A 84 -10.39 -13.85 -9.38
CA ILE A 84 -9.01 -13.41 -9.56
C ILE A 84 -8.98 -11.90 -9.33
N PRO A 85 -8.26 -11.40 -8.30
CA PRO A 85 -8.19 -9.98 -8.03
C PRO A 85 -7.69 -9.19 -9.24
N LYS A 86 -8.46 -8.21 -9.66
CA LYS A 86 -8.11 -7.32 -10.75
C LYS A 86 -8.10 -5.88 -10.25
N TYR A 87 -6.97 -5.23 -10.44
CA TYR A 87 -6.77 -3.84 -10.06
C TYR A 87 -6.77 -2.94 -11.29
N THR A 88 -7.48 -1.83 -11.20
CA THR A 88 -7.50 -0.78 -12.20
C THR A 88 -6.91 0.49 -11.61
N PHE A 89 -6.01 1.13 -12.33
CA PHE A 89 -5.32 2.35 -11.91
C PHE A 89 -5.75 3.51 -12.80
N GLU A 90 -6.34 4.54 -12.21
CA GLU A 90 -6.65 5.79 -12.89
C GLU A 90 -5.62 6.85 -12.48
N GLY A 91 -5.07 7.58 -13.45
CA GLY A 91 -4.02 8.59 -13.22
C GLY A 91 -2.61 8.00 -13.11
N LEU A 92 -2.44 6.72 -13.37
CA LEU A 92 -1.17 6.01 -13.31
C LEU A 92 -1.02 5.13 -14.56
N ASP A 93 0.08 5.29 -15.26
CA ASP A 93 0.42 4.54 -16.48
C ASP A 93 1.32 3.31 -16.21
N TRP A 94 1.25 2.80 -14.98
CA TRP A 94 1.96 1.58 -14.61
C TRP A 94 1.09 0.35 -14.82
N GLN A 95 1.73 -0.75 -15.22
CA GLN A 95 1.08 -2.04 -15.41
C GLN A 95 1.56 -3.01 -14.35
N MET A 96 0.61 -3.63 -13.66
CA MET A 96 0.89 -4.61 -12.63
C MET A 96 1.11 -5.99 -13.27
N HIS A 97 2.23 -6.63 -12.93
CA HIS A 97 2.58 -7.99 -13.28
C HIS A 97 2.87 -8.80 -12.02
N GLY A 98 2.42 -10.02 -11.98
CA GLY A 98 2.57 -10.93 -10.86
C GLY A 98 1.26 -11.62 -10.53
N VAL A 99 1.37 -12.82 -10.01
CA VAL A 99 0.23 -13.74 -9.85
C VAL A 99 -0.32 -13.69 -8.43
N MET A 100 0.45 -13.20 -7.47
CA MET A 100 0.13 -13.25 -6.06
C MET A 100 0.18 -11.86 -5.42
N LEU A 101 -0.78 -11.57 -4.54
CA LEU A 101 -0.86 -10.31 -3.79
C LEU A 101 0.36 -10.01 -2.90
N GLN A 102 1.21 -11.00 -2.68
CA GLN A 102 2.41 -10.88 -1.85
C GLN A 102 3.69 -10.65 -2.65
N GLU A 103 3.63 -10.86 -3.97
CA GLU A 103 4.78 -10.66 -4.85
C GLU A 103 4.29 -10.17 -6.20
N TYR A 104 4.69 -8.96 -6.56
CA TYR A 104 4.35 -8.36 -7.84
C TYR A 104 5.36 -7.28 -8.22
N GLU A 105 5.35 -6.95 -9.48
CA GLU A 105 6.12 -5.84 -10.04
C GLU A 105 5.19 -4.89 -10.80
N MET A 106 5.59 -3.65 -10.91
CA MET A 106 4.92 -2.68 -11.77
C MET A 106 5.88 -2.14 -12.81
N LEU A 107 5.42 -2.12 -14.04
CA LEU A 107 6.18 -1.68 -15.20
C LEU A 107 5.56 -0.41 -15.79
N LYS A 108 6.40 0.48 -16.23
CA LYS A 108 6.04 1.61 -17.10
C LYS A 108 6.79 1.48 -18.41
N ASN A 109 6.07 1.39 -19.53
CA ASN A 109 6.66 1.17 -20.85
C ASN A 109 7.65 -0.02 -20.89
N GLY A 110 7.30 -1.12 -20.22
CA GLY A 110 8.12 -2.32 -20.15
C GLY A 110 9.33 -2.25 -19.20
N GLN A 111 9.54 -1.14 -18.51
CA GLN A 111 10.61 -0.99 -17.53
C GLN A 111 10.08 -1.08 -16.10
N GLU A 112 10.77 -1.83 -15.25
CA GLU A 112 10.42 -1.96 -13.84
C GLU A 112 10.47 -0.59 -13.15
N VAL A 113 9.36 -0.21 -12.50
CA VAL A 113 9.27 0.96 -11.63
C VAL A 113 9.40 0.56 -10.19
N LEU A 114 8.75 -0.53 -9.80
CA LEU A 114 8.84 -1.12 -8.48
C LEU A 114 8.68 -2.64 -8.53
N SER A 115 9.21 -3.30 -7.52
CA SER A 115 8.86 -4.67 -7.19
C SER A 115 8.60 -4.80 -5.69
N PHE A 116 7.61 -5.62 -5.36
CA PHE A 116 7.24 -5.92 -3.97
C PHE A 116 7.31 -7.42 -3.74
N HIS A 117 7.96 -7.83 -2.66
CA HIS A 117 8.07 -9.23 -2.28
C HIS A 117 8.17 -9.37 -0.76
N VAL A 118 8.04 -10.60 -0.30
CA VAL A 118 8.13 -10.92 1.12
C VAL A 118 9.35 -11.82 1.35
N GLU A 119 10.24 -11.40 2.22
CA GLU A 119 11.43 -12.16 2.62
C GLU A 119 11.18 -12.96 3.90
N ALA A 120 11.63 -14.19 3.94
CA ALA A 120 11.73 -14.96 5.18
C ALA A 120 12.96 -14.49 5.97
N THR A 121 12.78 -14.19 7.24
CA THR A 121 13.84 -13.82 8.17
C THR A 121 13.84 -14.74 9.39
N ASN A 122 14.90 -14.72 10.21
CA ASN A 122 14.93 -15.48 11.46
C ASN A 122 13.84 -15.05 12.46
N TRP A 123 13.23 -13.90 12.25
CA TRP A 123 12.22 -13.29 13.13
C TRP A 123 10.81 -13.28 12.53
N GLY A 124 10.62 -13.95 11.40
CA GLY A 124 9.36 -14.00 10.66
C GLY A 124 9.49 -13.50 9.23
N ILE A 125 8.43 -12.92 8.70
CA ILE A 125 8.39 -12.38 7.35
C ILE A 125 8.64 -10.88 7.33
N ARG A 126 9.35 -10.43 6.31
CA ARG A 126 9.65 -9.02 6.08
C ARG A 126 9.21 -8.61 4.68
N PRO A 127 8.18 -7.77 4.54
CA PRO A 127 7.82 -7.19 3.24
C PRO A 127 8.86 -6.17 2.80
N VAL A 128 9.25 -6.24 1.53
CA VAL A 128 10.26 -5.38 0.91
C VAL A 128 9.71 -4.75 -0.36
N LEU A 129 9.87 -3.45 -0.48
CA LEU A 129 9.58 -2.66 -1.68
C LEU A 129 10.90 -2.18 -2.29
N LYS A 130 11.17 -2.61 -3.51
CA LYS A 130 12.25 -2.06 -4.33
C LYS A 130 11.68 -0.99 -5.26
N VAL A 131 12.26 0.19 -5.26
CA VAL A 131 11.89 1.32 -6.13
C VAL A 131 13.04 1.64 -7.06
N ALA A 132 12.78 1.68 -8.36
CA ALA A 132 13.80 1.90 -9.38
C ALA A 132 14.36 3.32 -9.38
N SER A 133 13.52 4.31 -9.07
CA SER A 133 13.90 5.73 -9.05
C SER A 133 13.40 6.44 -7.80
N PRO A 134 14.25 7.22 -7.11
CA PRO A 134 13.82 8.03 -5.96
C PRO A 134 12.65 8.98 -6.26
N ALA A 135 12.52 9.44 -7.49
CA ALA A 135 11.41 10.32 -7.89
C ALA A 135 10.03 9.66 -7.74
N ASN A 136 9.98 8.33 -7.79
CA ASN A 136 8.75 7.55 -7.66
C ASN A 136 8.54 6.96 -6.25
N GLU A 137 9.40 7.26 -5.29
CA GLU A 137 9.40 6.61 -3.97
C GLU A 137 8.06 6.75 -3.24
N LEU A 138 7.55 7.96 -3.08
CA LEU A 138 6.29 8.18 -2.37
C LEU A 138 5.10 7.56 -3.11
N LEU A 139 5.06 7.68 -4.42
CA LEU A 139 3.99 7.11 -5.23
C LEU A 139 4.04 5.57 -5.19
N ALA A 140 5.21 4.97 -5.34
CA ALA A 140 5.41 3.54 -5.24
C ALA A 140 4.99 3.01 -3.86
N LEU A 141 5.41 3.69 -2.80
CA LEU A 141 5.07 3.34 -1.43
C LEU A 141 3.55 3.42 -1.20
N ALA A 142 2.89 4.48 -1.68
CA ALA A 142 1.45 4.65 -1.57
C ALA A 142 0.67 3.55 -2.31
N VAL A 143 1.08 3.21 -3.52
CA VAL A 143 0.46 2.14 -4.32
C VAL A 143 0.59 0.79 -3.62
N VAL A 144 1.78 0.45 -3.15
CA VAL A 144 2.03 -0.82 -2.46
C VAL A 144 1.26 -0.91 -1.14
N ILE A 145 1.22 0.16 -0.36
CA ILE A 145 0.44 0.20 0.88
C ILE A 145 -1.05 0.00 0.56
N THR A 146 -1.57 0.67 -0.46
CA THR A 146 -2.98 0.53 -0.84
C THR A 146 -3.31 -0.90 -1.23
N ILE A 147 -2.53 -1.52 -2.11
CA ILE A 147 -2.79 -2.89 -2.58
C ILE A 147 -2.55 -3.91 -1.46
N SER A 148 -1.39 -3.87 -0.82
CA SER A 148 -0.93 -4.94 0.05
C SER A 148 -1.44 -4.84 1.49
N TYR A 149 -1.75 -3.65 1.97
CA TYR A 149 -2.16 -3.42 3.35
C TYR A 149 -3.59 -2.96 3.49
N VAL A 150 -4.02 -1.98 2.71
CA VAL A 150 -5.35 -1.39 2.87
C VAL A 150 -6.43 -2.31 2.30
N MET A 151 -6.27 -2.77 1.07
CA MET A 151 -7.26 -3.62 0.42
C MET A 151 -7.29 -5.05 0.98
N ASN A 152 -6.15 -5.59 1.40
CA ASN A 152 -6.09 -6.93 2.01
C ASN A 152 -6.57 -6.97 3.47
N ALA A 153 -6.39 -5.88 4.22
CA ALA A 153 -6.90 -5.80 5.60
C ALA A 153 -8.42 -5.99 5.66
N GLU A 154 -9.15 -5.44 4.70
CA GLU A 154 -10.60 -5.59 4.63
C GLU A 154 -11.05 -7.03 4.33
N GLU A 155 -10.23 -7.84 3.66
CA GLU A 155 -10.51 -9.26 3.43
C GLU A 155 -10.31 -10.09 4.70
N GLY A 156 -9.28 -9.78 5.49
CA GLY A 156 -9.04 -10.42 6.78
C GLY A 156 -10.15 -10.17 7.80
N GLU A 157 -10.67 -8.95 7.84
CA GLU A 157 -11.80 -8.60 8.73
C GLU A 157 -13.10 -9.32 8.33
N LYS A 158 -13.34 -9.53 7.05
CA LYS A 158 -14.51 -10.31 6.59
C LYS A 158 -14.40 -11.78 6.95
N ALA A 159 -13.20 -12.35 6.90
CA ALA A 159 -12.96 -13.75 7.27
C ALA A 159 -13.13 -13.99 8.79
N THR A 160 -12.78 -13.01 9.64
CA THR A 160 -12.94 -13.11 11.11
C THR A 160 -14.38 -12.88 11.57
N ASN A 161 -15.19 -12.19 10.79
CA ASN A 161 -16.62 -11.95 11.12
C ASN A 161 -17.57 -13.11 10.73
N HIS A 162 -17.05 -14.17 10.14
CA HIS A 162 -17.81 -15.37 9.74
C HIS A 162 -17.62 -16.56 10.68
N TYR A 163 -16.93 -16.39 11.81
CA TYR A 163 -16.79 -17.42 12.84
C TYR A 163 -17.51 -17.05 14.11
#